data_d9465592d6ad4b19e77e4e7f5850a608
#
_entry.id   d9465592d6ad4b19e77e4e7f5850a608
#
_cell.length_a   1.000
_cell.length_b   1.000
_cell.length_c   1.000
_cell.angle_alpha   90.00
_cell.angle_beta   90.00
_cell.angle_gamma   90.00
#
_symmetry.space_group_name_H-M   'P 1'
#
loop_
_entity.id
_entity.type
_entity.pdbx_description
1 polymer ?
#
loop_
_entity_poly.entity_id
_entity_poly.type
_entity_poly.pdbx_seq_one_letter_code
_entity_poly.pdbx_strand_id
1 'polypeptide(L)'
;MLIDDLGLRGVTGFFLLVTAILISRRFKSWRPINLSILSLLLLNLIVGISKLLFGRTKPSTGFDLVFTDSGLSYPSGHAANAIFTWGILAYLIFRYSHRQPFEGLRLTWFVSIITVGVCLASLYRNTHWFSDLLGGLFIGSALLVLVIAIDRSITSDRQPS
;
A
#
# COMPACT_ATOMS: atom_id res chain seq x y z
N MET A 1 -3.82 -8.61 -15.31
CA MET A 1 -4.35 -9.91 -14.96
C MET A 1 -4.19 -10.08 -13.46
N LEU A 2 -4.67 -11.14 -12.85
CA LEU A 2 -4.87 -11.27 -11.38
C LEU A 2 -3.75 -10.70 -10.49
N ILE A 3 -2.48 -10.83 -10.87
CA ILE A 3 -1.35 -10.32 -10.05
C ILE A 3 -1.27 -8.77 -10.05
N ASP A 4 -1.49 -8.15 -11.21
CA ASP A 4 -1.49 -6.69 -11.32
C ASP A 4 -2.68 -6.07 -10.55
N ASP A 5 -3.82 -6.80 -10.55
CA ASP A 5 -5.03 -6.38 -9.83
C ASP A 5 -4.82 -6.31 -8.31
N LEU A 6 -3.84 -7.06 -7.76
CA LEU A 6 -3.43 -6.95 -6.36
C LEU A 6 -2.72 -5.63 -6.02
N GLY A 7 -2.33 -4.84 -7.01
CA GLY A 7 -1.87 -3.46 -6.87
C GLY A 7 -2.99 -2.41 -7.01
N LEU A 8 -4.20 -2.81 -7.42
CA LEU A 8 -5.32 -1.89 -7.58
C LEU A 8 -5.85 -1.38 -6.24
N ARG A 9 -6.09 -0.08 -6.16
CA ARG A 9 -6.59 0.59 -4.94
C ARG A 9 -7.90 0.02 -4.43
N GLY A 10 -8.82 -0.34 -5.33
CA GLY A 10 -10.11 -0.95 -4.98
C GLY A 10 -9.94 -2.31 -4.32
N VAL A 11 -9.10 -3.17 -4.88
CA VAL A 11 -8.86 -4.53 -4.38
C VAL A 11 -8.16 -4.48 -3.02
N THR A 12 -7.05 -3.77 -2.92
CA THR A 12 -6.27 -3.69 -1.68
C THR A 12 -7.04 -2.98 -0.57
N GLY A 13 -7.73 -1.87 -0.91
CA GLY A 13 -8.58 -1.13 0.02
C GLY A 13 -9.73 -1.98 0.57
N PHE A 14 -10.37 -2.79 -0.28
CA PHE A 14 -11.42 -3.70 0.13
C PHE A 14 -10.90 -4.71 1.18
N PHE A 15 -9.81 -5.41 0.90
CA PHE A 15 -9.24 -6.38 1.84
C PHE A 15 -8.81 -5.72 3.14
N LEU A 16 -8.18 -4.54 3.07
CA LEU A 16 -7.76 -3.80 4.25
C LEU A 16 -8.96 -3.40 5.12
N LEU A 17 -10.00 -2.81 4.52
CA LEU A 17 -11.18 -2.36 5.26
C LEU A 17 -11.99 -3.52 5.84
N VAL A 18 -12.18 -4.61 5.09
CA VAL A 18 -12.84 -5.82 5.62
C VAL A 18 -12.08 -6.36 6.82
N THR A 19 -10.76 -6.51 6.72
CA THR A 19 -9.92 -6.97 7.84
C THR A 19 -10.01 -6.01 9.03
N ALA A 20 -9.93 -4.71 8.79
CA ALA A 20 -10.05 -3.71 9.84
C ALA A 20 -11.41 -3.75 10.57
N ILE A 21 -12.51 -3.96 9.82
CA ILE A 21 -13.86 -4.10 10.38
C ILE A 21 -13.96 -5.36 11.24
N LEU A 22 -13.45 -6.50 10.76
CA LEU A 22 -13.47 -7.76 11.51
C LEU A 22 -12.69 -7.65 12.82
N ILE A 23 -11.48 -7.08 12.78
CA ILE A 23 -10.66 -6.82 13.96
C ILE A 23 -11.37 -5.84 14.90
N SER A 24 -11.92 -4.75 14.37
CA SER A 24 -12.66 -3.74 15.15
C SER A 24 -13.84 -4.33 15.92
N ARG A 25 -14.63 -5.19 15.27
CA ARG A 25 -15.76 -5.88 15.90
C ARG A 25 -15.30 -6.83 17.00
N ARG A 26 -14.24 -7.62 16.74
CA ARG A 26 -13.71 -8.60 17.70
C ARG A 26 -13.13 -7.94 18.95
N PHE A 27 -12.37 -6.84 18.77
CA PHE A 27 -11.68 -6.16 19.88
C PHE A 27 -12.43 -4.93 20.41
N LYS A 28 -13.65 -4.65 19.89
CA LYS A 28 -14.47 -3.50 20.26
C LYS A 28 -13.70 -2.16 20.24
N SER A 29 -12.89 -1.95 19.20
CA SER A 29 -12.03 -0.78 19.03
C SER A 29 -12.16 -0.19 17.63
N TRP A 30 -12.34 1.11 17.52
CA TRP A 30 -12.39 1.83 16.24
C TRP A 30 -10.99 2.06 15.62
N ARG A 31 -9.94 1.82 16.39
CA ARG A 31 -8.56 2.10 15.97
C ARG A 31 -8.15 1.43 14.65
N PRO A 32 -8.44 0.14 14.38
CA PRO A 32 -8.10 -0.49 13.10
C PRO A 32 -8.76 0.20 11.90
N ILE A 33 -10.03 0.59 12.03
CA ILE A 33 -10.78 1.27 10.96
C ILE A 33 -10.18 2.66 10.71
N ASN A 34 -9.98 3.46 11.76
CA ASN A 34 -9.41 4.80 11.65
C ASN A 34 -8.01 4.76 11.02
N LEU A 35 -7.15 3.82 11.47
CA LEU A 35 -5.83 3.63 10.89
C LEU A 35 -5.91 3.29 9.40
N SER A 36 -6.80 2.39 9.02
CA SER A 36 -6.95 1.98 7.62
C SER A 36 -7.43 3.12 6.73
N ILE A 37 -8.45 3.86 7.16
CA ILE A 37 -8.99 4.99 6.40
C ILE A 37 -7.93 6.09 6.25
N LEU A 38 -7.29 6.50 7.34
CA LEU A 38 -6.26 7.53 7.32
C LEU A 38 -5.06 7.11 6.46
N SER A 39 -4.67 5.83 6.51
CA SER A 39 -3.61 5.27 5.68
C SER A 39 -3.95 5.36 4.18
N LEU A 40 -5.17 4.96 3.79
CA LEU A 40 -5.60 5.03 2.39
C LEU A 40 -5.66 6.48 1.89
N LEU A 41 -6.17 7.40 2.70
CA LEU A 41 -6.21 8.82 2.37
C LEU A 41 -4.81 9.40 2.20
N LEU A 42 -3.90 9.11 3.14
CA LEU A 42 -2.52 9.57 3.11
C LEU A 42 -1.78 9.08 1.87
N LEU A 43 -1.87 7.77 1.57
CA LEU A 43 -1.25 7.20 0.38
C LEU A 43 -1.75 7.87 -0.90
N ASN A 44 -3.08 8.01 -1.04
CA ASN A 44 -3.66 8.62 -2.23
C ASN A 44 -3.26 10.08 -2.40
N LEU A 45 -3.21 10.83 -1.29
CA LEU A 45 -2.79 12.23 -1.28
C LEU A 45 -1.32 12.35 -1.73
N ILE A 46 -0.41 11.61 -1.11
CA ILE A 46 1.03 11.70 -1.40
C ILE A 46 1.35 11.23 -2.81
N VAL A 47 0.80 10.09 -3.23
CA VAL A 47 1.01 9.59 -4.61
C VAL A 47 0.36 10.54 -5.62
N GLY A 48 -0.82 11.09 -5.32
CA GLY A 48 -1.50 12.08 -6.17
C GLY A 48 -0.67 13.35 -6.37
N ILE A 49 -0.21 13.96 -5.27
CA ILE A 49 0.67 15.15 -5.31
C ILE A 49 1.96 14.83 -6.08
N SER A 50 2.60 13.71 -5.78
CA SER A 50 3.84 13.30 -6.47
C SER A 50 3.64 13.15 -7.97
N LYS A 51 2.49 12.61 -8.42
CA LYS A 51 2.13 12.51 -9.83
C LYS A 51 1.98 13.88 -10.50
N LEU A 52 1.36 14.83 -9.81
CA LEU A 52 1.20 16.19 -10.33
C LEU A 52 2.54 16.93 -10.45
N LEU A 53 3.47 16.70 -9.50
CA LEU A 53 4.77 17.38 -9.48
C LEU A 53 5.80 16.74 -10.43
N PHE A 54 5.81 15.41 -10.55
CA PHE A 54 6.87 14.65 -11.23
C PHE A 54 6.35 13.73 -12.33
N GLY A 55 5.05 13.85 -12.68
CA GLY A 55 4.40 12.98 -13.64
C GLY A 55 5.12 12.95 -14.99
N ARG A 56 5.33 11.77 -15.54
CA ARG A 56 5.86 11.55 -16.89
C ARG A 56 5.02 10.52 -17.64
N THR A 57 5.19 10.45 -18.95
CA THR A 57 4.46 9.53 -19.83
C THR A 57 4.80 8.05 -19.57
N LYS A 58 3.87 7.17 -19.88
CA LYS A 58 4.06 5.71 -19.80
C LYS A 58 4.93 5.21 -20.96
N PRO A 59 5.66 4.09 -20.80
CA PRO A 59 6.42 3.46 -21.87
C PRO A 59 5.55 3.12 -23.10
N SER A 60 4.30 2.68 -22.85
CA SER A 60 3.38 2.23 -23.91
C SER A 60 2.77 3.35 -24.76
N THR A 61 2.79 4.61 -24.29
CA THR A 61 2.14 5.75 -24.99
C THR A 61 3.12 6.70 -25.68
N GLY A 62 4.43 6.45 -25.57
CA GLY A 62 5.44 7.35 -26.13
C GLY A 62 5.52 8.70 -25.39
N PHE A 63 6.17 9.69 -26.05
CA PHE A 63 6.48 10.98 -25.42
C PHE A 63 5.36 12.04 -25.52
N ASP A 64 4.20 11.70 -26.09
CA ASP A 64 3.14 12.67 -26.32
C ASP A 64 2.11 12.67 -25.18
N LEU A 65 1.83 13.90 -24.69
CA LEU A 65 0.72 14.27 -23.79
C LEU A 65 0.93 14.09 -22.29
N VAL A 66 1.54 15.08 -21.67
CA VAL A 66 1.78 15.18 -20.22
C VAL A 66 0.49 15.32 -19.40
N PHE A 67 -0.64 15.71 -19.99
CA PHE A 67 -1.88 16.05 -19.26
C PHE A 67 -3.11 15.18 -19.57
N THR A 68 -2.95 14.04 -20.23
CA THR A 68 -4.05 13.08 -20.41
C THR A 68 -4.00 12.00 -19.33
N ASP A 69 -5.13 11.35 -19.02
CA ASP A 69 -5.24 10.26 -18.03
C ASP A 69 -4.22 9.12 -18.23
N SER A 70 -3.67 9.01 -19.44
CA SER A 70 -2.59 8.08 -19.77
C SER A 70 -1.19 8.58 -19.41
N GLY A 71 -1.02 9.88 -19.07
CA GLY A 71 0.28 10.54 -19.00
C GLY A 71 1.04 10.44 -17.69
N LEU A 72 0.39 10.19 -16.53
CA LEU A 72 1.05 10.30 -15.22
C LEU A 72 1.56 8.95 -14.73
N SER A 73 2.74 8.55 -15.21
CA SER A 73 3.36 7.26 -14.89
C SER A 73 4.11 7.25 -13.55
N TYR A 74 4.88 8.32 -13.27
CA TYR A 74 5.70 8.41 -12.06
C TYR A 74 4.98 9.16 -10.93
N PRO A 75 5.12 8.72 -9.68
CA PRO A 75 5.55 7.38 -9.24
C PRO A 75 4.48 6.32 -9.51
N SER A 76 4.86 5.04 -9.54
CA SER A 76 3.91 3.94 -9.70
C SER A 76 2.96 3.83 -8.53
N GLY A 77 1.67 4.09 -8.79
CA GLY A 77 0.62 3.91 -7.80
C GLY A 77 0.39 2.44 -7.42
N HIS A 78 0.58 1.50 -8.37
CA HIS A 78 0.45 0.06 -8.12
C HIS A 78 1.54 -0.43 -7.15
N ALA A 79 2.80 -0.05 -7.38
CA ALA A 79 3.91 -0.44 -6.52
C ALA A 79 3.78 0.17 -5.11
N ALA A 80 3.46 1.49 -5.02
CA ALA A 80 3.25 2.15 -3.73
C ALA A 80 2.09 1.52 -2.95
N ASN A 81 0.98 1.24 -3.63
CA ASN A 81 -0.21 0.66 -3.02
C ASN A 81 0.02 -0.80 -2.59
N ALA A 82 0.73 -1.60 -3.40
CA ALA A 82 1.04 -2.96 -3.05
C ALA A 82 1.84 -3.05 -1.74
N ILE A 83 2.98 -2.37 -1.64
CA ILE A 83 3.80 -2.44 -0.43
C ILE A 83 3.12 -1.80 0.78
N PHE A 84 2.47 -0.65 0.60
CA PHE A 84 1.86 0.10 1.71
C PHE A 84 0.59 -0.57 2.24
N THR A 85 -0.38 -0.84 1.37
CA THR A 85 -1.71 -1.30 1.81
C THR A 85 -1.67 -2.73 2.32
N TRP A 86 -0.97 -3.64 1.62
CA TRP A 86 -0.71 -4.99 2.15
C TRP A 86 0.16 -4.96 3.40
N GLY A 87 1.11 -4.02 3.49
CA GLY A 87 1.92 -3.80 4.68
C GLY A 87 1.10 -3.37 5.90
N ILE A 88 0.16 -2.43 5.75
CA ILE A 88 -0.77 -2.04 6.84
C ILE A 88 -1.69 -3.20 7.22
N LEU A 89 -2.20 -3.95 6.24
CA LEU A 89 -3.00 -5.15 6.51
C LEU A 89 -2.21 -6.17 7.33
N ALA A 90 -0.99 -6.49 6.91
CA ALA A 90 -0.09 -7.39 7.62
C ALA A 90 0.21 -6.88 9.04
N TYR A 91 0.46 -5.58 9.19
CA TYR A 91 0.66 -4.94 10.49
C TYR A 91 -0.57 -5.09 11.41
N LEU A 92 -1.79 -4.86 10.89
CA LEU A 92 -3.01 -5.04 11.67
C LEU A 92 -3.19 -6.49 12.11
N ILE A 93 -3.01 -7.45 11.21
CA ILE A 93 -3.09 -8.87 11.56
C ILE A 93 -2.08 -9.20 12.66
N PHE A 94 -0.81 -8.84 12.49
CA PHE A 94 0.25 -9.09 13.46
C PHE A 94 -0.02 -8.42 14.81
N ARG A 95 -0.50 -7.17 14.80
CA ARG A 95 -0.77 -6.40 16.03
C ARG A 95 -1.88 -7.02 16.88
N TYR A 96 -2.90 -7.59 16.23
CA TYR A 96 -4.09 -8.15 16.89
C TYR A 96 -4.12 -9.68 16.95
N SER A 97 -3.08 -10.37 16.45
CA SER A 97 -2.85 -11.78 16.65
C SER A 97 -1.95 -12.02 17.87
N HIS A 98 -1.59 -13.27 18.11
CA HIS A 98 -0.74 -13.67 19.25
C HIS A 98 0.73 -13.20 19.17
N ARG A 99 1.08 -12.37 18.16
CA ARG A 99 2.41 -11.78 17.96
C ARG A 99 3.56 -12.79 17.93
N GLN A 100 3.33 -13.98 17.39
CA GLN A 100 4.39 -14.96 17.23
C GLN A 100 5.45 -14.47 16.23
N PRO A 101 6.76 -14.59 16.53
CA PRO A 101 7.81 -14.11 15.63
C PRO A 101 7.72 -14.67 14.21
N PHE A 102 7.36 -15.93 14.07
CA PHE A 102 7.17 -16.59 12.77
C PHE A 102 5.99 -16.03 11.97
N GLU A 103 4.94 -15.52 12.62
CA GLU A 103 3.83 -14.87 11.92
C GLU A 103 4.28 -13.56 11.27
N GLY A 104 5.05 -12.75 11.98
CA GLY A 104 5.63 -11.52 11.41
C GLY A 104 6.48 -11.80 10.17
N LEU A 105 7.33 -12.83 10.21
CA LEU A 105 8.15 -13.23 9.07
C LEU A 105 7.29 -13.70 7.89
N ARG A 106 6.28 -14.55 8.13
CA ARG A 106 5.35 -15.03 7.08
C ARG A 106 4.60 -13.87 6.43
N LEU A 107 4.10 -12.93 7.20
CA LEU A 107 3.40 -11.74 6.70
C LEU A 107 4.33 -10.84 5.87
N THR A 108 5.58 -10.67 6.30
CA THR A 108 6.59 -9.92 5.52
C THR A 108 6.86 -10.60 4.18
N TRP A 109 7.07 -11.91 4.14
CA TRP A 109 7.23 -12.66 2.91
C TRP A 109 6.01 -12.55 1.99
N PHE A 110 4.80 -12.65 2.54
CA PHE A 110 3.56 -12.49 1.80
C PHE A 110 3.48 -11.12 1.11
N VAL A 111 3.71 -10.04 1.85
CA VAL A 111 3.73 -8.66 1.30
C VAL A 111 4.81 -8.51 0.24
N SER A 112 6.01 -9.05 0.49
CA SER A 112 7.13 -8.98 -0.46
C SER A 112 6.82 -9.70 -1.77
N ILE A 113 6.26 -10.90 -1.71
CA ILE A 113 5.91 -11.69 -2.91
C ILE A 113 4.84 -10.95 -3.73
N ILE A 114 3.79 -10.44 -3.09
CA ILE A 114 2.76 -9.65 -3.80
C ILE A 114 3.38 -8.42 -4.45
N THR A 115 4.17 -7.66 -3.69
CA THR A 115 4.78 -6.42 -4.19
C THR A 115 5.69 -6.68 -5.39
N VAL A 116 6.56 -7.68 -5.31
CA VAL A 116 7.43 -8.08 -6.43
C VAL A 116 6.59 -8.54 -7.62
N GLY A 117 5.57 -9.37 -7.39
CA GLY A 117 4.66 -9.83 -8.44
C GLY A 117 3.96 -8.68 -9.17
N VAL A 118 3.44 -7.69 -8.43
CA VAL A 118 2.82 -6.48 -9.01
C VAL A 118 3.83 -5.68 -9.82
N CYS A 119 5.05 -5.48 -9.31
CA CYS A 119 6.11 -4.77 -10.04
C CYS A 119 6.48 -5.48 -11.33
N LEU A 120 6.68 -6.80 -11.31
CA LEU A 120 6.99 -7.58 -12.50
C LEU A 120 5.84 -7.56 -13.52
N ALA A 121 4.60 -7.68 -13.07
CA ALA A 121 3.42 -7.57 -13.94
C ALA A 121 3.33 -6.20 -14.62
N SER A 122 3.61 -5.13 -13.89
CA SER A 122 3.60 -3.76 -14.42
C SER A 122 4.70 -3.52 -15.46
N LEU A 123 5.89 -4.10 -15.26
CA LEU A 123 6.99 -4.08 -16.24
C LEU A 123 6.63 -4.88 -17.49
N TYR A 124 6.14 -6.10 -17.33
CA TYR A 124 5.73 -6.95 -18.44
C TYR A 124 4.67 -6.31 -19.34
N ARG A 125 3.75 -5.56 -18.74
CA ARG A 125 2.68 -4.82 -19.45
C ARG A 125 3.13 -3.48 -20.05
N ASN A 126 4.39 -3.07 -19.86
CA ASN A 126 4.89 -1.76 -20.28
C ASN A 126 4.03 -0.58 -19.77
N THR A 127 3.44 -0.72 -18.57
CA THR A 127 2.62 0.34 -17.96
C THR A 127 3.45 1.33 -17.14
N HIS A 128 4.63 0.92 -16.69
CA HIS A 128 5.54 1.71 -15.88
C HIS A 128 7.01 1.49 -16.27
N TRP A 129 7.81 2.54 -16.12
CA TRP A 129 9.25 2.46 -16.16
C TRP A 129 9.77 1.84 -14.86
N PHE A 130 10.93 1.18 -14.91
CA PHE A 130 11.55 0.62 -13.70
C PHE A 130 11.70 1.66 -12.58
N SER A 131 12.10 2.89 -12.92
CA SER A 131 12.22 4.01 -11.97
C SER A 131 10.88 4.47 -11.37
N ASP A 132 9.74 4.29 -12.07
CA ASP A 132 8.42 4.58 -11.49
C ASP A 132 8.10 3.61 -10.37
N LEU A 133 8.46 2.34 -10.57
CA LEU A 133 8.28 1.30 -9.56
C LEU A 133 9.16 1.58 -8.34
N LEU A 134 10.43 1.92 -8.55
CA LEU A 134 11.31 2.30 -7.43
C LEU A 134 10.75 3.50 -6.67
N GLY A 135 10.33 4.56 -7.37
CA GLY A 135 9.70 5.72 -6.75
C GLY A 135 8.47 5.34 -5.92
N GLY A 136 7.60 4.49 -6.48
CA GLY A 136 6.43 3.96 -5.79
C GLY A 136 6.79 3.14 -4.54
N LEU A 137 7.78 2.25 -4.65
CA LEU A 137 8.26 1.44 -3.52
C LEU A 137 8.85 2.30 -2.41
N PHE A 138 9.66 3.32 -2.74
CA PHE A 138 10.21 4.23 -1.74
C PHE A 138 9.13 5.00 -0.99
N ILE A 139 8.19 5.60 -1.71
CA ILE A 139 7.08 6.34 -1.10
C ILE A 139 6.23 5.40 -0.24
N GLY A 140 5.83 4.25 -0.77
CA GLY A 140 5.02 3.27 -0.04
C GLY A 140 5.71 2.75 1.22
N SER A 141 7.00 2.43 1.14
CA SER A 141 7.78 1.96 2.29
C SER A 141 7.96 3.04 3.35
N ALA A 142 8.29 4.28 2.94
CA ALA A 142 8.45 5.39 3.86
C ALA A 142 7.15 5.69 4.62
N LEU A 143 6.02 5.73 3.91
CA LEU A 143 4.70 5.91 4.51
C LEU A 143 4.33 4.76 5.44
N LEU A 144 4.64 3.51 5.07
CA LEU A 144 4.39 2.33 5.91
C LEU A 144 5.12 2.45 7.25
N VAL A 145 6.42 2.75 7.22
CA VAL A 145 7.22 2.94 8.43
C VAL A 145 6.68 4.09 9.27
N LEU A 146 6.36 5.23 8.64
CA LEU A 146 5.82 6.41 9.31
C LEU A 146 4.50 6.10 10.03
N VAL A 147 3.54 5.50 9.33
CA VAL A 147 2.21 5.18 9.90
C VAL A 147 2.33 4.18 11.03
N ILE A 148 3.17 3.14 10.89
CA ILE A 148 3.41 2.17 11.97
C ILE A 148 4.08 2.85 13.17
N ALA A 149 5.04 3.74 12.96
CA ALA A 149 5.71 4.47 14.03
C ALA A 149 4.72 5.36 14.79
N ILE A 150 3.88 6.11 14.08
CA ILE A 150 2.84 6.95 14.67
C ILE A 150 1.84 6.09 15.45
N ASP A 151 1.35 5.01 14.86
CA ASP A 151 0.39 4.13 15.56
C ASP A 151 0.98 3.50 16.84
N ARG A 152 2.27 3.20 16.85
CA ARG A 152 2.96 2.68 18.03
C ARG A 152 3.21 3.74 19.11
N SER A 153 3.39 4.99 18.72
CA SER A 153 3.61 6.11 19.66
C SER A 153 2.31 6.53 20.40
N ILE A 154 1.15 6.26 19.82
CA ILE A 154 -0.13 6.54 20.46
C ILE A 154 -0.41 5.43 21.49
N THR A 155 -0.27 5.77 22.77
CA THR A 155 -0.59 4.87 23.89
C THR A 155 -2.05 4.43 23.80
N SER A 156 -2.27 3.12 23.82
CA SER A 156 -3.60 2.54 23.87
C SER A 156 -3.88 2.10 25.29
N ASP A 157 -4.86 2.70 25.94
CA ASP A 157 -5.32 2.29 27.29
C ASP A 157 -5.94 0.88 27.32
N ARG A 158 -6.03 0.22 26.15
CA ARG A 158 -6.52 -1.15 26.02
C ARG A 158 -5.48 -1.98 25.29
N GLN A 159 -4.48 -2.46 26.01
CA GLN A 159 -3.75 -3.65 25.56
C GLN A 159 -4.68 -4.85 25.75
N PRO A 160 -4.89 -5.68 24.70
CA PRO A 160 -5.53 -6.97 24.92
C PRO A 160 -4.60 -7.79 25.83
N SER A 161 -5.09 -8.09 27.03
CA SER A 161 -4.51 -9.06 27.95
C SER A 161 -4.53 -10.45 27.33
#